data_32350b17ceae8fa46f3305940d7debba
#
_entry.id   32350b17ceae8fa46f3305940d7debba
#
_cell.length_a   1.000
_cell.length_b   1.000
_cell.length_c   1.000
_cell.angle_alpha   90.00
_cell.angle_beta   90.00
_cell.angle_gamma   90.00
#
_symmetry.space_group_name_H-M   'P 1'
#
loop_
_entity.id
_entity.type
_entity.pdbx_description
1 polymer ?
#
loop_
_entity_poly.entity_id
_entity_poly.type
_entity_poly.pdbx_seq_one_letter_code
_entity_poly.pdbx_strand_id
1 'polypeptide(L)'
;MNIDLGLFISFFGIFFFYSLILYFAAPRKTITLKEIYISILAGIASISVLQFTYAFLPNQVTYNEFNEFMYVVAPREELSKFIMFLLVTTWISKKRKIKPVGYMIISCAVALGFALEENMHYYLKYGEHVLSVRNVSAMPAHMFFGGIIGYWYAVGKLNIGKFGGRINLGQWFVKSRLTIYSTIGLFCASLMHGIWNYSLSFYSKMINAIMDSIPKVMALPVFNNGWLPITLFAVFILLFLMRILYRDLIRLEKEKQDYIKE
;
A
#
# COMPACT_ATOMS: atom_id res chain seq x y z
N MET A 1 -0.85 -14.26 -31.34
CA MET A 1 -0.20 -13.96 -30.06
C MET A 1 -0.76 -14.96 -29.04
N ASN A 2 -0.04 -16.07 -28.81
CA ASN A 2 -0.46 -17.04 -27.80
C ASN A 2 -0.20 -16.40 -26.44
N ILE A 3 -1.26 -16.00 -25.74
CA ILE A 3 -1.16 -15.59 -24.34
C ILE A 3 -0.78 -16.83 -23.56
N ASP A 4 0.38 -16.81 -22.94
CA ASP A 4 0.80 -17.90 -22.07
C ASP A 4 -0.21 -18.01 -20.92
N LEU A 5 -0.82 -19.20 -20.78
CA LEU A 5 -1.81 -19.47 -19.73
C LEU A 5 -1.21 -19.24 -18.33
N GLY A 6 0.09 -19.54 -18.14
CA GLY A 6 0.81 -19.28 -16.90
C GLY A 6 0.86 -17.80 -16.57
N LEU A 7 1.17 -16.96 -17.55
CA LEU A 7 1.18 -15.51 -17.42
C LEU A 7 -0.21 -14.96 -17.07
N PHE A 8 -1.24 -15.44 -17.77
CA PHE A 8 -2.62 -15.06 -17.51
C PHE A 8 -3.04 -15.36 -16.06
N ILE A 9 -2.75 -16.58 -15.58
CA ILE A 9 -3.06 -16.99 -14.21
C ILE A 9 -2.25 -16.17 -13.21
N SER A 10 -0.96 -15.91 -13.47
CA SER A 10 -0.10 -15.13 -12.58
C SER A 10 -0.56 -13.68 -12.43
N PHE A 11 -1.12 -13.06 -13.48
CA PHE A 11 -1.64 -11.70 -13.38
C PHE A 11 -3.07 -11.66 -12.86
N PHE A 12 -3.99 -12.33 -13.54
CA PHE A 12 -5.43 -12.22 -13.25
C PHE A 12 -5.86 -13.08 -12.06
N GLY A 13 -5.26 -14.25 -11.88
CA GLY A 13 -5.57 -15.13 -10.75
C GLY A 13 -5.19 -14.48 -9.41
N ILE A 14 -4.00 -13.92 -9.32
CA ILE A 14 -3.51 -13.24 -8.11
C ILE A 14 -4.29 -11.94 -7.86
N PHE A 15 -4.54 -11.16 -8.90
CA PHE A 15 -5.38 -9.97 -8.81
C PHE A 15 -6.78 -10.29 -8.25
N PHE A 16 -7.42 -11.31 -8.80
CA PHE A 16 -8.74 -11.75 -8.36
C PHE A 16 -8.70 -12.24 -6.90
N PHE A 17 -7.67 -13.01 -6.55
CA PHE A 17 -7.46 -13.51 -5.19
C PHE A 17 -7.37 -12.36 -4.15
N TYR A 18 -6.53 -11.35 -4.38
CA TYR A 18 -6.41 -10.21 -3.47
C TYR A 18 -7.68 -9.36 -3.44
N SER A 19 -8.39 -9.22 -4.57
CA SER A 19 -9.67 -8.53 -4.62
C SER A 19 -10.72 -9.22 -3.74
N LEU A 20 -10.76 -10.56 -3.75
CA LEU A 20 -11.63 -11.35 -2.89
C LEU A 20 -11.23 -11.24 -1.41
N ILE A 21 -9.94 -11.26 -1.10
CA ILE A 21 -9.46 -11.03 0.28
C ILE A 21 -9.97 -9.68 0.79
N LEU A 22 -9.82 -8.61 0.02
CA LEU A 22 -10.33 -7.28 0.41
C LEU A 22 -11.84 -7.26 0.59
N TYR A 23 -12.58 -7.93 -0.29
CA TYR A 23 -14.03 -8.00 -0.21
C TYR A 23 -14.52 -8.76 1.03
N PHE A 24 -13.93 -9.94 1.31
CA PHE A 24 -14.31 -10.75 2.48
C PHE A 24 -13.76 -10.19 3.80
N ALA A 25 -12.65 -9.47 3.79
CA ALA A 25 -12.17 -8.75 4.95
C ALA A 25 -13.09 -7.57 5.34
N ALA A 26 -13.88 -7.05 4.40
CA ALA A 26 -14.81 -5.96 4.67
C ALA A 26 -15.97 -6.41 5.55
N PRO A 27 -16.31 -5.71 6.66
CA PRO A 27 -17.55 -5.95 7.37
C PRO A 27 -18.74 -5.77 6.43
N ARG A 28 -19.80 -6.55 6.66
CA ARG A 28 -21.00 -6.52 5.81
C ARG A 28 -21.49 -5.09 5.55
N LYS A 29 -21.82 -4.77 4.31
CA LYS A 29 -22.33 -3.46 3.86
C LYS A 29 -21.34 -2.29 4.05
N THR A 30 -20.04 -2.56 4.20
CA THR A 30 -19.02 -1.50 4.32
C THR A 30 -18.56 -1.03 2.95
N ILE A 31 -18.34 -1.94 2.03
CA ILE A 31 -17.91 -1.67 0.65
C ILE A 31 -18.56 -2.68 -0.30
N THR A 32 -18.79 -2.28 -1.54
CA THR A 32 -19.27 -3.15 -2.60
C THR A 32 -18.11 -3.63 -3.47
N LEU A 33 -18.29 -4.78 -4.13
CA LEU A 33 -17.30 -5.28 -5.07
C LEU A 33 -17.01 -4.28 -6.22
N LYS A 34 -18.05 -3.58 -6.69
CA LYS A 34 -17.92 -2.51 -7.67
C LYS A 34 -16.99 -1.38 -7.19
N GLU A 35 -17.09 -0.97 -5.93
CA GLU A 35 -16.24 0.08 -5.35
C GLU A 35 -14.79 -0.40 -5.20
N ILE A 36 -14.56 -1.68 -4.91
CA ILE A 36 -13.24 -2.29 -4.90
C ILE A 36 -12.61 -2.22 -6.29
N TYR A 37 -13.32 -2.66 -7.34
CA TYR A 37 -12.81 -2.60 -8.71
C TYR A 37 -12.53 -1.17 -9.19
N ILE A 38 -13.41 -0.22 -8.88
CA ILE A 38 -13.17 1.20 -9.19
C ILE A 38 -11.91 1.70 -8.48
N SER A 39 -11.70 1.30 -7.22
CA SER A 39 -10.50 1.67 -6.46
C SER A 39 -9.24 1.08 -7.09
N ILE A 40 -9.29 -0.16 -7.54
CA ILE A 40 -8.17 -0.81 -8.24
C ILE A 40 -7.87 -0.12 -9.57
N LEU A 41 -8.89 0.19 -10.38
CA LEU A 41 -8.70 0.94 -11.62
C LEU A 41 -8.09 2.34 -11.37
N ALA A 42 -8.51 3.00 -10.29
CA ALA A 42 -7.90 4.25 -9.85
C ALA A 42 -6.42 4.05 -9.45
N GLY A 43 -6.10 2.91 -8.81
CA GLY A 43 -4.72 2.53 -8.50
C GLY A 43 -3.86 2.35 -9.76
N ILE A 44 -4.35 1.66 -10.77
CA ILE A 44 -3.68 1.55 -12.08
C ILE A 44 -3.44 2.95 -12.67
N ALA A 45 -4.46 3.81 -12.66
CA ALA A 45 -4.34 5.17 -13.16
C ALA A 45 -3.39 6.06 -12.32
N SER A 46 -3.06 5.70 -11.08
CA SER A 46 -2.12 6.46 -10.24
C SER A 46 -0.69 6.47 -10.81
N ILE A 47 -0.32 5.52 -11.65
CA ILE A 47 0.98 5.53 -12.37
C ILE A 47 1.10 6.76 -13.29
N SER A 48 0.02 7.18 -13.94
CA SER A 48 0.04 8.42 -14.74
C SER A 48 0.28 9.67 -13.87
N VAL A 49 -0.28 9.68 -12.65
CA VAL A 49 0.02 10.74 -11.65
C VAL A 49 1.47 10.68 -11.22
N LEU A 50 2.01 9.48 -10.98
CA LEU A 50 3.42 9.29 -10.65
C LEU A 50 4.33 9.82 -11.75
N GLN A 51 4.08 9.46 -13.00
CA GLN A 51 4.85 9.95 -14.17
C GLN A 51 4.83 11.48 -14.26
N PHE A 52 3.67 12.09 -14.00
CA PHE A 52 3.56 13.55 -13.93
C PHE A 52 4.46 14.13 -12.83
N THR A 53 4.52 13.52 -11.64
CA THR A 53 5.42 14.00 -10.57
C THR A 53 6.90 13.93 -10.96
N TYR A 54 7.30 12.93 -11.73
CA TYR A 54 8.67 12.84 -12.26
C TYR A 54 8.98 13.89 -13.31
N ALA A 55 8.00 14.31 -14.11
CA ALA A 55 8.19 15.35 -15.12
C ALA A 55 8.43 16.75 -14.50
N PHE A 56 7.86 17.03 -13.34
CA PHE A 56 7.92 18.37 -12.72
C PHE A 56 8.93 18.50 -11.57
N LEU A 57 9.38 17.41 -10.99
CA LEU A 57 10.36 17.45 -9.90
C LEU A 57 11.73 17.02 -10.45
N PRO A 58 12.77 17.84 -10.28
CA PRO A 58 14.07 17.57 -10.89
C PRO A 58 14.66 16.24 -10.41
N ASN A 59 15.05 15.41 -11.39
CA ASN A 59 15.76 14.14 -11.18
C ASN A 59 17.28 14.34 -11.04
N GLN A 60 17.76 15.57 -10.91
CA GLN A 60 19.16 15.93 -11.10
C GLN A 60 20.04 15.82 -9.86
N VAL A 61 19.52 15.33 -8.74
CA VAL A 61 20.36 15.09 -7.57
C VAL A 61 20.78 13.62 -7.56
N THR A 62 22.07 13.37 -7.67
CA THR A 62 22.66 12.04 -7.47
C THR A 62 22.51 11.66 -6.00
N TYR A 63 21.42 11.01 -5.68
CA TYR A 63 21.20 10.46 -4.35
C TYR A 63 21.95 9.12 -4.23
N ASN A 64 22.44 8.83 -3.02
CA ASN A 64 22.75 7.45 -2.71
C ASN A 64 21.44 6.65 -2.70
N GLU A 65 21.51 5.35 -2.90
CA GLU A 65 20.33 4.47 -3.04
C GLU A 65 19.34 4.59 -1.86
N PHE A 66 19.84 4.75 -0.64
CA PHE A 66 19.00 4.95 0.54
C PHE A 66 18.16 6.24 0.40
N ASN A 67 18.81 7.35 0.09
CA ASN A 67 18.14 8.64 -0.07
C ASN A 67 17.17 8.63 -1.26
N GLU A 68 17.49 7.93 -2.34
CA GLU A 68 16.62 7.77 -3.48
C GLU A 68 15.31 7.07 -3.10
N PHE A 69 15.38 5.94 -2.41
CA PHE A 69 14.17 5.23 -1.96
C PHE A 69 13.38 6.01 -0.93
N MET A 70 14.07 6.66 0.03
CA MET A 70 13.41 7.33 1.15
C MET A 70 12.77 8.67 0.79
N TYR A 71 13.43 9.46 -0.08
CA TYR A 71 13.01 10.85 -0.33
C TYR A 71 12.45 11.09 -1.72
N VAL A 72 12.67 10.17 -2.65
CA VAL A 72 12.25 10.34 -4.05
C VAL A 72 11.19 9.32 -4.44
N VAL A 73 11.52 8.03 -4.43
CA VAL A 73 10.66 6.97 -4.96
C VAL A 73 9.41 6.79 -4.10
N ALA A 74 9.59 6.38 -2.83
CA ALA A 74 8.48 6.05 -1.97
C ALA A 74 7.50 7.22 -1.71
N PRO A 75 7.95 8.47 -1.43
CA PRO A 75 7.01 9.57 -1.25
C PRO A 75 6.19 9.89 -2.51
N ARG A 76 6.77 9.82 -3.69
CA ARG A 76 6.06 10.08 -4.96
C ARG A 76 5.02 9.00 -5.25
N GLU A 77 5.36 7.73 -5.04
CA GLU A 77 4.45 6.63 -5.23
C GLU A 77 3.28 6.68 -4.24
N GLU A 78 3.57 6.90 -2.94
CA GLU A 78 2.50 6.98 -1.94
C GLU A 78 1.63 8.21 -2.15
N LEU A 79 2.20 9.35 -2.58
CA LEU A 79 1.45 10.55 -2.94
C LEU A 79 0.52 10.31 -4.14
N SER A 80 0.99 9.64 -5.18
CA SER A 80 0.18 9.32 -6.36
C SER A 80 -1.02 8.44 -6.00
N LYS A 81 -0.80 7.40 -5.20
CA LYS A 81 -1.86 6.53 -4.65
C LYS A 81 -2.83 7.32 -3.76
N PHE A 82 -2.31 8.21 -2.91
CA PHE A 82 -3.13 9.03 -2.01
C PHE A 82 -4.06 9.98 -2.79
N ILE A 83 -3.58 10.62 -3.86
CA ILE A 83 -4.42 11.47 -4.72
C ILE A 83 -5.60 10.66 -5.29
N MET A 84 -5.34 9.46 -5.84
CA MET A 84 -6.38 8.62 -6.39
C MET A 84 -7.34 8.08 -5.33
N PHE A 85 -6.83 7.74 -4.14
CA PHE A 85 -7.64 7.39 -2.98
C PHE A 85 -8.60 8.53 -2.59
N LEU A 86 -8.13 9.78 -2.57
CA LEU A 86 -8.99 10.94 -2.28
C LEU A 86 -10.09 11.12 -3.34
N LEU A 87 -9.78 10.94 -4.61
CA LEU A 87 -10.77 11.03 -5.70
C LEU A 87 -11.85 9.97 -5.56
N VAL A 88 -11.47 8.71 -5.35
CA VAL A 88 -12.40 7.60 -5.17
C VAL A 88 -13.27 7.78 -3.92
N THR A 89 -12.66 8.10 -2.78
CA THR A 89 -13.42 8.29 -1.53
C THR A 89 -14.37 9.48 -1.62
N THR A 90 -13.97 10.56 -2.29
CA THR A 90 -14.85 11.72 -2.55
C THR A 90 -16.03 11.31 -3.43
N TRP A 91 -15.78 10.56 -4.50
CA TRP A 91 -16.84 10.08 -5.39
C TRP A 91 -17.84 9.14 -4.68
N ILE A 92 -17.35 8.18 -3.87
CA ILE A 92 -18.22 7.29 -3.09
C ILE A 92 -19.01 8.09 -2.03
N SER A 93 -18.34 9.03 -1.35
CA SER A 93 -18.96 9.83 -0.27
C SER A 93 -20.12 10.70 -0.76
N LYS A 94 -20.15 11.07 -2.04
CA LYS A 94 -21.31 11.77 -2.65
C LYS A 94 -22.56 10.88 -2.75
N LYS A 95 -22.38 9.55 -2.76
CA LYS A 95 -23.47 8.58 -2.93
C LYS A 95 -23.93 7.97 -1.61
N ARG A 96 -23.01 7.77 -0.67
CA ARG A 96 -23.28 7.16 0.63
C ARG A 96 -22.20 7.49 1.67
N LYS A 97 -22.53 7.34 2.94
CA LYS A 97 -21.54 7.44 4.02
C LYS A 97 -20.60 6.23 4.00
N ILE A 98 -19.30 6.48 4.02
CA ILE A 98 -18.27 5.43 4.10
C ILE A 98 -17.98 5.16 5.59
N LYS A 99 -18.02 3.90 6.00
CA LYS A 99 -17.59 3.49 7.34
C LYS A 99 -16.04 3.58 7.46
N PRO A 100 -15.49 3.77 8.68
CA PRO A 100 -14.05 3.93 8.89
C PRO A 100 -13.21 2.85 8.23
N VAL A 101 -13.57 1.58 8.43
CA VAL A 101 -12.88 0.43 7.79
C VAL A 101 -12.96 0.50 6.25
N GLY A 102 -14.02 1.07 5.70
CA GLY A 102 -14.16 1.25 4.25
C GLY A 102 -13.07 2.13 3.64
N TYR A 103 -12.62 3.18 4.34
CA TYR A 103 -11.49 4.00 3.88
C TYR A 103 -10.21 3.19 3.79
N MET A 104 -9.92 2.35 4.79
CA MET A 104 -8.76 1.47 4.79
C MET A 104 -8.79 0.50 3.61
N ILE A 105 -9.94 -0.16 3.35
CA ILE A 105 -10.11 -1.12 2.25
C ILE A 105 -9.98 -0.43 0.88
N ILE A 106 -10.58 0.76 0.70
CA ILE A 106 -10.45 1.54 -0.55
C ILE A 106 -8.98 1.87 -0.80
N SER A 107 -8.25 2.31 0.21
CA SER A 107 -6.83 2.64 0.08
C SER A 107 -5.98 1.40 -0.24
N CYS A 108 -6.25 0.25 0.39
CA CYS A 108 -5.61 -1.03 0.03
C CYS A 108 -5.90 -1.42 -1.42
N ALA A 109 -7.14 -1.21 -1.89
CA ALA A 109 -7.54 -1.53 -3.26
C ALA A 109 -6.85 -0.61 -4.30
N VAL A 110 -6.70 0.68 -4.00
CA VAL A 110 -5.90 1.59 -4.82
C VAL A 110 -4.44 1.14 -4.86
N ALA A 111 -3.85 0.80 -3.72
CA ALA A 111 -2.47 0.32 -3.65
C ALA A 111 -2.27 -1.02 -4.37
N LEU A 112 -3.26 -1.90 -4.35
CA LEU A 112 -3.27 -3.15 -5.13
C LEU A 112 -3.25 -2.86 -6.64
N GLY A 113 -4.04 -1.90 -7.12
CA GLY A 113 -4.05 -1.49 -8.53
C GLY A 113 -2.71 -0.89 -8.96
N PHE A 114 -2.09 -0.07 -8.12
CA PHE A 114 -0.74 0.45 -8.35
C PHE A 114 0.28 -0.70 -8.49
N ALA A 115 0.29 -1.62 -7.52
CA ALA A 115 1.21 -2.76 -7.51
C ALA A 115 1.04 -3.68 -8.72
N LEU A 116 -0.20 -3.83 -9.22
CA LEU A 116 -0.48 -4.60 -10.43
C LEU A 116 0.19 -3.98 -11.65
N GLU A 117 0.04 -2.66 -11.84
CA GLU A 117 0.65 -1.92 -12.94
C GLU A 117 2.18 -1.91 -12.84
N GLU A 118 2.71 -1.72 -11.65
CA GLU A 118 4.13 -1.79 -11.39
C GLU A 118 4.68 -3.20 -11.70
N ASN A 119 3.97 -4.27 -11.31
CA ASN A 119 4.35 -5.64 -11.64
C ASN A 119 4.37 -5.89 -13.15
N MET A 120 3.47 -5.25 -13.92
CA MET A 120 3.51 -5.29 -15.39
C MET A 120 4.80 -4.65 -15.93
N HIS A 121 5.21 -3.50 -15.42
CA HIS A 121 6.47 -2.86 -15.81
C HIS A 121 7.69 -3.75 -15.49
N TYR A 122 7.71 -4.38 -14.32
CA TYR A 122 8.77 -5.31 -13.95
C TYR A 122 8.79 -6.55 -14.85
N TYR A 123 7.62 -7.09 -15.19
CA TYR A 123 7.50 -8.20 -16.13
C TYR A 123 8.08 -7.84 -17.51
N LEU A 124 7.71 -6.69 -18.05
CA LEU A 124 8.19 -6.23 -19.36
C LEU A 124 9.73 -6.02 -19.36
N LYS A 125 10.30 -5.64 -18.23
CA LYS A 125 11.74 -5.37 -18.11
C LYS A 125 12.58 -6.61 -17.79
N TYR A 126 12.07 -7.51 -16.95
CA TYR A 126 12.86 -8.60 -16.36
C TYR A 126 12.30 -10.01 -16.65
N GLY A 127 11.14 -10.12 -17.26
CA GLY A 127 10.50 -11.40 -17.62
C GLY A 127 9.64 -12.00 -16.51
N GLU A 128 9.15 -13.22 -16.75
CA GLU A 128 8.12 -13.88 -15.95
C GLU A 128 8.57 -14.24 -14.52
N HIS A 129 9.85 -14.60 -14.34
CA HIS A 129 10.38 -15.05 -13.05
C HIS A 129 10.22 -14.04 -11.92
N VAL A 130 10.09 -12.74 -12.26
CA VAL A 130 9.91 -11.66 -11.28
C VAL A 130 8.49 -11.65 -10.72
N LEU A 131 7.49 -12.10 -11.49
CA LEU A 131 6.08 -12.03 -11.10
C LEU A 131 5.75 -12.88 -9.88
N SER A 132 6.21 -14.14 -9.88
CA SER A 132 5.91 -15.07 -8.79
C SER A 132 6.33 -14.51 -7.44
N VAL A 133 7.47 -13.86 -7.41
CA VAL A 133 8.03 -13.23 -6.21
C VAL A 133 7.28 -11.95 -5.85
N ARG A 134 7.10 -11.04 -6.80
CA ARG A 134 6.43 -9.76 -6.57
C ARG A 134 4.96 -9.94 -6.19
N ASN A 135 4.31 -10.96 -6.71
CA ASN A 135 2.92 -11.30 -6.36
C ASN A 135 2.75 -11.65 -4.87
N VAL A 136 3.73 -12.28 -4.24
CA VAL A 136 3.66 -12.68 -2.83
C VAL A 136 4.39 -11.71 -1.89
N SER A 137 5.14 -10.77 -2.42
CA SER A 137 5.91 -9.78 -1.63
C SER A 137 5.47 -8.34 -1.85
N ALA A 138 5.62 -7.81 -3.07
CA ALA A 138 5.34 -6.42 -3.38
C ALA A 138 3.85 -6.10 -3.28
N MET A 139 2.95 -6.95 -3.81
CA MET A 139 1.51 -6.69 -3.73
C MET A 139 1.00 -6.55 -2.29
N PRO A 140 1.22 -7.49 -1.37
CA PRO A 140 0.80 -7.32 0.02
C PRO A 140 1.53 -6.16 0.73
N ALA A 141 2.79 -5.86 0.38
CA ALA A 141 3.49 -4.71 0.94
C ALA A 141 2.83 -3.38 0.53
N HIS A 142 2.52 -3.18 -0.75
CA HIS A 142 1.77 -2.00 -1.21
C HIS A 142 0.38 -1.91 -0.57
N MET A 143 -0.34 -3.02 -0.45
CA MET A 143 -1.63 -3.04 0.25
C MET A 143 -1.49 -2.59 1.71
N PHE A 144 -0.41 -2.98 2.39
CA PHE A 144 -0.13 -2.54 3.75
C PHE A 144 0.15 -1.03 3.81
N PHE A 145 0.98 -0.48 2.92
CA PHE A 145 1.26 0.96 2.87
C PHE A 145 -0.03 1.76 2.59
N GLY A 146 -0.84 1.31 1.63
CA GLY A 146 -2.16 1.87 1.41
C GLY A 146 -3.06 1.74 2.65
N GLY A 147 -3.01 0.63 3.35
CA GLY A 147 -3.73 0.39 4.60
C GLY A 147 -3.40 1.42 5.69
N ILE A 148 -2.12 1.79 5.84
CA ILE A 148 -1.66 2.86 6.74
C ILE A 148 -2.32 4.20 6.37
N ILE A 149 -2.28 4.57 5.10
CA ILE A 149 -2.92 5.81 4.61
C ILE A 149 -4.42 5.81 4.93
N GLY A 150 -5.12 4.74 4.57
CA GLY A 150 -6.56 4.60 4.81
C GLY A 150 -6.93 4.59 6.29
N TYR A 151 -6.10 3.97 7.13
CA TYR A 151 -6.27 3.97 8.59
C TYR A 151 -6.22 5.39 9.16
N TRP A 152 -5.14 6.13 8.90
CA TRP A 152 -5.00 7.47 9.44
C TRP A 152 -6.03 8.44 8.89
N TYR A 153 -6.39 8.33 7.62
CA TYR A 153 -7.50 9.10 7.05
C TYR A 153 -8.82 8.80 7.77
N ALA A 154 -9.12 7.52 8.04
CA ALA A 154 -10.31 7.11 8.78
C ALA A 154 -10.33 7.65 10.21
N VAL A 155 -9.19 7.62 10.93
CA VAL A 155 -9.04 8.22 12.27
C VAL A 155 -9.34 9.72 12.21
N GLY A 156 -8.83 10.43 11.22
CA GLY A 156 -9.15 11.85 11.01
C GLY A 156 -10.64 12.10 10.76
N LYS A 157 -11.32 11.22 10.02
CA LYS A 157 -12.78 11.28 9.77
C LYS A 157 -13.62 10.94 11.00
N LEU A 158 -13.14 10.05 11.86
CA LEU A 158 -13.83 9.70 13.10
C LEU A 158 -13.89 10.88 14.07
N ASN A 159 -12.97 11.83 13.96
CA ASN A 159 -12.90 13.00 14.85
C ASN A 159 -12.91 12.64 16.36
N ILE A 160 -12.36 11.47 16.69
CA ILE A 160 -12.18 11.05 18.09
C ILE A 160 -10.93 11.77 18.61
N GLY A 161 -11.09 12.56 19.65
CA GLY A 161 -10.01 13.30 20.27
C GLY A 161 -8.98 12.43 20.98
N LYS A 162 -8.19 11.65 20.23
CA LYS A 162 -7.01 10.94 20.76
C LYS A 162 -5.95 11.90 21.32
N PHE A 163 -5.94 13.16 20.89
CA PHE A 163 -5.08 14.21 21.42
C PHE A 163 -5.91 15.26 22.14
N GLY A 164 -6.36 14.89 23.31
CA GLY A 164 -6.73 15.74 24.40
C GLY A 164 -7.62 16.93 24.14
N GLY A 165 -8.60 17.06 25.03
CA GLY A 165 -9.13 18.33 25.47
C GLY A 165 -10.07 19.04 24.52
N ARG A 166 -11.21 19.39 25.02
CA ARG A 166 -12.12 20.42 24.53
C ARG A 166 -11.36 21.72 24.25
N ILE A 167 -10.63 21.75 23.14
CA ILE A 167 -10.20 23.03 22.59
C ILE A 167 -11.30 23.44 21.64
N ASN A 168 -12.14 24.35 22.09
CA ASN A 168 -13.13 25.10 21.31
C ASN A 168 -12.44 26.08 20.33
N LEU A 169 -11.45 25.62 19.61
CA LEU A 169 -10.86 26.34 18.49
C LEU A 169 -11.62 25.91 17.24
N GLY A 170 -12.42 26.83 16.73
CA GLY A 170 -13.45 26.73 15.73
C GLY A 170 -13.31 25.73 14.57
N GLN A 171 -14.28 25.68 13.69
CA GLN A 171 -14.42 24.79 12.53
C GLN A 171 -13.16 24.64 11.66
N TRP A 172 -12.21 25.55 11.73
CA TRP A 172 -10.91 25.52 11.06
C TRP A 172 -10.05 24.36 11.58
N PHE A 173 -10.05 24.10 12.88
CA PHE A 173 -9.29 22.99 13.48
C PHE A 173 -9.88 21.60 13.17
N VAL A 174 -11.17 21.49 12.90
CA VAL A 174 -11.79 20.22 12.48
C VAL A 174 -11.30 19.83 11.08
N LYS A 175 -11.16 20.79 10.16
CA LYS A 175 -10.55 20.55 8.84
C LYS A 175 -9.04 20.25 8.95
N SER A 176 -8.34 20.91 9.86
CA SER A 176 -6.90 20.69 10.07
C SER A 176 -6.60 19.30 10.64
N ARG A 177 -7.47 18.71 11.47
CA ARG A 177 -7.29 17.34 11.98
C ARG A 177 -7.25 16.32 10.87
N LEU A 178 -8.21 16.32 9.93
CA LEU A 178 -8.19 15.42 8.80
C LEU A 178 -6.89 15.55 7.99
N THR A 179 -6.45 16.77 7.75
CA THR A 179 -5.19 17.05 7.04
C THR A 179 -4.00 16.50 7.83
N ILE A 180 -3.90 16.77 9.13
CA ILE A 180 -2.80 16.29 9.99
C ILE A 180 -2.74 14.76 9.97
N TYR A 181 -3.86 14.08 10.23
CA TYR A 181 -3.88 12.60 10.21
C TYR A 181 -3.58 12.02 8.83
N SER A 182 -4.07 12.64 7.75
CA SER A 182 -3.74 12.21 6.40
C SER A 182 -2.25 12.37 6.09
N THR A 183 -1.65 13.49 6.54
CA THR A 183 -0.20 13.72 6.38
C THR A 183 0.61 12.71 7.19
N ILE A 184 0.22 12.40 8.43
CA ILE A 184 0.84 11.34 9.23
C ILE A 184 0.77 9.99 8.48
N GLY A 185 -0.40 9.64 7.95
CA GLY A 185 -0.58 8.41 7.20
C GLY A 185 0.31 8.34 5.97
N LEU A 186 0.36 9.41 5.19
CA LEU A 186 1.21 9.50 4.01
C LEU A 186 2.71 9.41 4.38
N PHE A 187 3.13 10.12 5.42
CA PHE A 187 4.51 10.07 5.90
C PHE A 187 4.90 8.67 6.40
N CYS A 188 4.08 8.04 7.23
CA CYS A 188 4.34 6.69 7.73
C CYS A 188 4.37 5.64 6.59
N ALA A 189 3.46 5.74 5.64
CA ALA A 189 3.44 4.85 4.47
C ALA A 189 4.70 5.04 3.61
N SER A 190 5.08 6.28 3.32
CA SER A 190 6.30 6.59 2.55
C SER A 190 7.56 6.10 3.26
N LEU A 191 7.65 6.30 4.57
CA LEU A 191 8.78 5.84 5.38
C LEU A 191 8.89 4.31 5.34
N MET A 192 7.81 3.59 5.60
CA MET A 192 7.79 2.13 5.58
C MET A 192 8.09 1.57 4.18
N HIS A 193 7.57 2.20 3.15
CA HIS A 193 7.82 1.83 1.75
C HIS A 193 9.29 2.04 1.37
N GLY A 194 9.88 3.19 1.72
CA GLY A 194 11.31 3.45 1.47
C GLY A 194 12.22 2.46 2.18
N ILE A 195 11.94 2.15 3.46
CA ILE A 195 12.65 1.12 4.22
C ILE A 195 12.50 -0.25 3.54
N TRP A 196 11.31 -0.61 3.07
CA TRP A 196 11.05 -1.86 2.36
C TRP A 196 11.91 -1.97 1.10
N ASN A 197 11.88 -0.97 0.22
CA ASN A 197 12.64 -0.97 -1.02
C ASN A 197 14.15 -1.03 -0.77
N TYR A 198 14.66 -0.23 0.17
CA TYR A 198 16.06 -0.24 0.54
C TYR A 198 16.49 -1.59 1.12
N SER A 199 15.68 -2.17 2.00
CA SER A 199 15.98 -3.49 2.60
C SER A 199 16.06 -4.58 1.54
N LEU A 200 15.15 -4.62 0.57
CA LEU A 200 15.19 -5.58 -0.53
C LEU A 200 16.45 -5.42 -1.38
N SER A 201 16.84 -4.19 -1.71
CA SER A 201 18.06 -3.91 -2.47
C SER A 201 19.31 -4.31 -1.68
N PHE A 202 19.39 -3.94 -0.40
CA PHE A 202 20.51 -4.31 0.46
C PHE A 202 20.67 -5.83 0.59
N TYR A 203 19.59 -6.56 0.86
CA TYR A 203 19.61 -8.03 0.96
C TYR A 203 19.99 -8.69 -0.35
N SER A 204 19.51 -8.19 -1.49
CA SER A 204 19.88 -8.70 -2.81
C SER A 204 21.39 -8.57 -3.06
N LYS A 205 21.96 -7.42 -2.75
CA LYS A 205 23.42 -7.18 -2.89
C LYS A 205 24.24 -8.07 -1.96
N MET A 206 23.80 -8.20 -0.70
CA MET A 206 24.47 -9.04 0.30
C MET A 206 24.45 -10.52 -0.12
N ILE A 207 23.31 -11.04 -0.57
CA ILE A 207 23.18 -12.43 -1.01
C ILE A 207 24.08 -12.68 -2.24
N ASN A 208 24.07 -11.77 -3.22
CA ASN A 208 24.91 -11.89 -4.40
C ASN A 208 26.40 -11.91 -4.02
N ALA A 209 26.84 -11.02 -3.12
CA ALA A 209 28.23 -11.01 -2.64
C ALA A 209 28.61 -12.32 -1.93
N ILE A 210 27.71 -12.91 -1.13
CA ILE A 210 27.92 -14.20 -0.49
C ILE A 210 28.00 -15.32 -1.53
N MET A 211 27.08 -15.34 -2.51
CA MET A 211 27.05 -16.35 -3.57
C MET A 211 28.29 -16.31 -4.46
N ASP A 212 28.80 -15.12 -4.76
CA ASP A 212 30.03 -14.95 -5.52
C ASP A 212 31.29 -15.44 -4.76
N SER A 213 31.22 -15.46 -3.42
CA SER A 213 32.28 -15.94 -2.54
C SER A 213 32.30 -17.46 -2.30
N ILE A 214 31.18 -18.14 -2.61
CA ILE A 214 31.05 -19.60 -2.41
C ILE A 214 31.42 -20.35 -3.68
N PRO A 215 32.28 -21.41 -3.60
CA PRO A 215 32.55 -22.24 -4.74
C PRO A 215 31.26 -22.78 -5.40
N LYS A 216 31.15 -22.67 -6.72
CA LYS A 216 29.93 -23.05 -7.50
C LYS A 216 29.41 -24.47 -7.21
N VAL A 217 30.27 -25.36 -6.70
CA VAL A 217 29.94 -26.73 -6.31
C VAL A 217 29.05 -26.80 -5.05
N MET A 218 29.06 -25.76 -4.20
CA MET A 218 28.28 -25.71 -2.96
C MET A 218 26.99 -24.86 -3.09
N ALA A 219 26.73 -24.27 -4.25
CA ALA A 219 25.52 -23.50 -4.48
C ALA A 219 24.29 -24.41 -4.58
N LEU A 220 23.72 -24.76 -3.43
CA LEU A 220 22.43 -25.45 -3.37
C LEU A 220 21.34 -24.59 -4.00
N PRO A 221 20.40 -25.16 -4.77
CA PRO A 221 19.28 -24.42 -5.40
C PRO A 221 18.44 -23.59 -4.42
N VAL A 222 18.48 -23.94 -3.12
CA VAL A 222 17.81 -23.24 -2.03
C VAL A 222 18.36 -21.82 -1.85
N PHE A 223 19.66 -21.56 -2.14
CA PHE A 223 20.26 -20.25 -1.99
C PHE A 223 20.03 -19.31 -3.17
N ASN A 224 19.68 -19.81 -4.35
CA ASN A 224 19.27 -18.95 -5.48
C ASN A 224 18.04 -18.09 -5.20
N ASN A 225 17.24 -18.46 -4.16
CA ASN A 225 16.09 -17.72 -3.68
C ASN A 225 16.18 -17.41 -2.16
N GLY A 226 17.39 -17.32 -1.59
CA GLY A 226 17.62 -17.17 -0.14
C GLY A 226 16.99 -15.92 0.49
N TRP A 227 16.68 -14.91 -0.30
CA TRP A 227 15.93 -13.73 0.13
C TRP A 227 14.41 -13.97 0.27
N LEU A 228 13.85 -15.00 -0.37
CA LEU A 228 12.40 -15.28 -0.35
C LEU A 228 11.86 -15.58 1.06
N PRO A 229 12.47 -16.43 1.90
CA PRO A 229 12.00 -16.67 3.27
C PRO A 229 11.98 -15.41 4.12
N ILE A 230 13.01 -14.56 4.01
CA ILE A 230 13.10 -13.29 4.75
C ILE A 230 11.98 -12.34 4.30
N THR A 231 11.75 -12.26 3.01
CA THR A 231 10.68 -11.43 2.44
C THR A 231 9.30 -11.91 2.86
N LEU A 232 9.04 -13.22 2.83
CA LEU A 232 7.78 -13.80 3.29
C LEU A 232 7.56 -13.56 4.79
N PHE A 233 8.60 -13.67 5.61
CA PHE A 233 8.52 -13.34 7.03
C PHE A 233 8.19 -11.84 7.23
N ALA A 234 8.84 -10.95 6.49
CA ALA A 234 8.53 -9.53 6.54
C ALA A 234 7.09 -9.24 6.10
N VAL A 235 6.60 -9.86 5.02
CA VAL A 235 5.19 -9.77 4.60
C VAL A 235 4.23 -10.25 5.70
N PHE A 236 4.55 -11.35 6.37
CA PHE A 236 3.75 -11.84 7.50
C PHE A 236 3.65 -10.78 8.62
N ILE A 237 4.76 -10.12 8.97
CA ILE A 237 4.76 -9.02 9.94
C ILE A 237 3.86 -7.88 9.45
N LEU A 238 3.97 -7.47 8.18
CA LEU A 238 3.14 -6.40 7.61
C LEU A 238 1.65 -6.74 7.68
N LEU A 239 1.26 -7.97 7.34
CA LEU A 239 -0.13 -8.43 7.43
C LEU A 239 -0.63 -8.48 8.88
N PHE A 240 0.22 -8.87 9.82
CA PHE A 240 -0.10 -8.85 11.24
C PHE A 240 -0.34 -7.42 11.76
N LEU A 241 0.52 -6.46 11.39
CA LEU A 241 0.36 -5.05 11.72
C LEU A 241 -0.92 -4.48 11.08
N MET A 242 -1.21 -4.83 9.83
CA MET A 242 -2.45 -4.44 9.15
C MET A 242 -3.69 -4.92 9.91
N ARG A 243 -3.66 -6.15 10.44
CA ARG A 243 -4.74 -6.68 11.29
C ARG A 243 -4.92 -5.88 12.57
N ILE A 244 -3.83 -5.42 13.19
CA ILE A 244 -3.89 -4.56 14.39
C ILE A 244 -4.58 -3.24 14.06
N LEU A 245 -4.17 -2.56 12.99
CA LEU A 245 -4.79 -1.30 12.54
C LEU A 245 -6.27 -1.48 12.21
N TYR A 246 -6.63 -2.57 11.55
CA TYR A 246 -8.02 -2.92 11.23
C TYR A 246 -8.87 -3.09 12.49
N ARG A 247 -8.38 -3.83 13.50
CA ARG A 247 -9.08 -4.04 14.77
C ARG A 247 -9.22 -2.75 15.57
N ASP A 248 -8.20 -1.90 15.56
CA ASP A 248 -8.25 -0.59 16.21
C ASP A 248 -9.33 0.31 15.58
N LEU A 249 -9.48 0.32 14.26
CA LEU A 249 -10.54 1.08 13.60
C LEU A 249 -11.95 0.61 14.00
N ILE A 250 -12.17 -0.70 14.11
CA ILE A 250 -13.46 -1.24 14.55
C ILE A 250 -13.74 -0.80 15.99
N ARG A 251 -12.75 -0.86 16.88
CA ARG A 251 -12.86 -0.42 18.26
C ARG A 251 -13.22 1.07 18.33
N LEU A 252 -12.47 1.92 17.61
CA LEU A 252 -12.71 3.37 17.58
C LEU A 252 -14.09 3.73 17.02
N GLU A 253 -14.57 3.01 16.01
CA GLU A 253 -15.92 3.20 15.48
C GLU A 253 -16.98 2.90 16.54
N LYS A 254 -16.81 1.81 17.31
CA LYS A 254 -17.71 1.42 18.40
C LYS A 254 -17.71 2.45 19.53
N GLU A 255 -16.53 2.84 20.03
CA GLU A 255 -16.39 3.86 21.08
C GLU A 255 -17.10 5.17 20.70
N LYS A 256 -16.99 5.61 19.44
CA LYS A 256 -17.71 6.78 18.95
C LYS A 256 -19.23 6.60 18.96
N GLN A 257 -19.72 5.41 18.58
CA GLN A 257 -21.16 5.13 18.59
C GLN A 257 -21.73 5.12 20.00
N ASP A 258 -21.00 4.59 20.97
CA ASP A 258 -21.41 4.54 22.37
C ASP A 258 -21.44 5.96 22.98
N TYR A 259 -20.44 6.80 22.68
CA TYR A 259 -20.41 8.21 23.13
C TYR A 259 -21.56 9.08 22.57
N ILE A 260 -22.12 8.74 21.40
CA ILE A 260 -23.25 9.50 20.82
C ILE A 260 -24.57 9.09 21.46
N LYS A 261 -24.66 7.95 22.12
CA LYS A 261 -25.88 7.45 22.79
C LYS A 261 -26.04 7.93 24.23
N GLU A 262 -24.94 8.32 24.86
CA GLU A 262 -24.90 9.01 26.17
C GLU A 262 -25.17 10.51 26.02
#